data_10ce6f2d38f55ea121597a54eb3b274a
#
_entry.id   10ce6f2d38f55ea121597a54eb3b274a
#
_cell.length_a   1.000
_cell.length_b   1.000
_cell.length_c   1.000
_cell.angle_alpha   90.00
_cell.angle_beta   90.00
_cell.angle_gamma   90.00
#
_symmetry.space_group_name_H-M   'P 1'
#
loop_
_entity.id
_entity.type
_entity.pdbx_description
1 polymer ?
#
loop_
_entity_poly.entity_id
_entity_poly.type
_entity_poly.pdbx_seq_one_letter_code
_entity_poly.pdbx_strand_id
1 'polypeptide(L)'
;MTRVALVKTRERITGVNRALDLLDLPSFGGKTLFLKPNYNSADPPPGSTHNDVLVALVRRLRELGVGPITVGDRSGMGDTRQVMQRKGIFHLAEELDFETIVFDELEAEGWQRMHVPGSHWRKGFAVAQPVLDAGAVVQTCCLKTHRLGGHFTLSLKNSVGLVAKQVPGDGYDYMSELHTSPHQRSMIAEVNVAYQP
;
A
#
# COMPACT_ATOMS: atom_id res chain seq x y z
N MET A 1 16.32 -9.75 -15.05
CA MET A 1 14.96 -10.15 -15.49
C MET A 1 14.03 -10.09 -14.31
N THR A 2 12.87 -9.44 -14.43
CA THR A 2 11.86 -9.45 -13.36
C THR A 2 11.15 -10.81 -13.35
N ARG A 3 11.09 -11.48 -12.20
CA ARG A 3 10.36 -12.73 -12.03
C ARG A 3 8.94 -12.45 -11.58
N VAL A 4 7.99 -13.26 -12.04
CA VAL A 4 6.59 -13.22 -11.61
C VAL A 4 6.19 -14.63 -11.19
N ALA A 5 5.65 -14.78 -9.99
CA ALA A 5 5.10 -16.03 -9.50
C ALA A 5 3.57 -16.03 -9.63
N LEU A 6 3.02 -17.08 -10.24
CA LEU A 6 1.57 -17.30 -10.34
C LEU A 6 1.21 -18.63 -9.70
N VAL A 7 0.38 -18.59 -8.67
CA VAL A 7 -0.03 -19.78 -7.92
C VAL A 7 -1.55 -19.89 -7.92
N LYS A 8 -2.06 -21.01 -8.42
CA LYS A 8 -3.47 -21.38 -8.27
C LYS A 8 -3.65 -22.07 -6.91
N THR A 9 -4.48 -21.51 -6.06
CA THR A 9 -4.74 -22.03 -4.71
C THR A 9 -6.18 -21.81 -4.29
N ARG A 10 -6.64 -22.60 -3.32
CA ARG A 10 -7.88 -22.37 -2.57
C ARG A 10 -7.58 -21.89 -1.14
N GLU A 11 -6.34 -22.05 -0.69
CA GLU A 11 -5.86 -21.66 0.64
C GLU A 11 -4.90 -20.50 0.52
N ARG A 12 -5.24 -19.36 1.16
CA ARG A 12 -4.50 -18.09 1.01
C ARG A 12 -3.10 -18.17 1.59
N ILE A 13 -2.96 -18.69 2.79
CA ILE A 13 -1.66 -18.78 3.48
C ILE A 13 -0.70 -19.64 2.67
N THR A 14 -1.11 -20.84 2.29
CA THR A 14 -0.31 -21.73 1.43
C THR A 14 0.01 -21.09 0.08
N GLY A 15 -0.97 -20.38 -0.51
CA GLY A 15 -0.80 -19.71 -1.79
C GLY A 15 0.23 -18.60 -1.74
N VAL A 16 0.20 -17.77 -0.71
CA VAL A 16 1.19 -16.70 -0.49
C VAL A 16 2.58 -17.29 -0.28
N ASN A 17 2.73 -18.26 0.60
CA ASN A 17 4.01 -18.90 0.87
C ASN A 17 4.62 -19.50 -0.39
N ARG A 18 3.83 -20.28 -1.16
CA ARG A 18 4.30 -20.85 -2.44
C ARG A 18 4.68 -19.78 -3.47
N ALA A 19 3.95 -18.68 -3.53
CA ALA A 19 4.28 -17.59 -4.43
C ALA A 19 5.62 -16.95 -4.07
N LEU A 20 5.87 -16.75 -2.78
CA LEU A 20 7.14 -16.20 -2.29
C LEU A 20 8.31 -17.18 -2.47
N ASP A 21 8.09 -18.49 -2.29
CA ASP A 21 9.11 -19.52 -2.53
C ASP A 21 9.55 -19.62 -3.99
N LEU A 22 8.68 -19.26 -4.91
CA LEU A 22 8.99 -19.22 -6.36
C LEU A 22 9.77 -17.95 -6.77
N LEU A 23 9.90 -16.98 -5.86
CA LEU A 23 10.65 -15.76 -6.08
C LEU A 23 12.00 -15.87 -5.37
N ASP A 24 13.09 -15.55 -6.06
CA ASP A 24 14.40 -15.38 -5.41
C ASP A 24 14.42 -14.05 -4.67
N LEU A 25 13.76 -14.01 -3.53
CA LEU A 25 13.78 -12.81 -2.69
C LEU A 25 15.14 -12.69 -2.00
N PRO A 26 15.76 -11.51 -2.01
CA PRO A 26 17.00 -11.28 -1.27
C PRO A 26 16.72 -11.35 0.23
N SER A 27 17.77 -11.66 1.02
CA SER A 27 17.69 -11.42 2.45
C SER A 27 17.50 -9.92 2.71
N PHE A 28 16.60 -9.59 3.61
CA PHE A 28 16.34 -8.19 3.96
C PHE A 28 17.38 -7.62 4.94
N GLY A 29 18.21 -8.48 5.56
CA GLY A 29 19.33 -8.04 6.40
C GLY A 29 18.94 -7.12 7.57
N GLY A 30 17.79 -7.34 8.17
CA GLY A 30 17.28 -6.51 9.27
C GLY A 30 16.68 -5.16 8.85
N LYS A 31 16.52 -4.89 7.56
CA LYS A 31 15.89 -3.63 7.09
C LYS A 31 14.48 -3.49 7.61
N THR A 32 14.10 -2.26 7.92
CA THR A 32 12.70 -1.91 8.20
C THR A 32 11.84 -2.13 6.96
N LEU A 33 10.59 -2.54 7.14
CA LEU A 33 9.68 -2.81 6.03
C LEU A 33 8.35 -2.10 6.22
N PHE A 34 7.92 -1.41 5.19
CA PHE A 34 6.56 -0.90 5.10
C PHE A 34 5.69 -1.86 4.29
N LEU A 35 4.65 -2.41 4.92
CA LEU A 35 3.67 -3.28 4.28
C LEU A 35 2.38 -2.51 4.01
N LYS A 36 2.10 -2.27 2.74
CA LYS A 36 0.93 -1.55 2.26
C LYS A 36 -0.15 -2.52 1.78
N PRO A 37 -1.16 -2.82 2.60
CA PRO A 37 -2.33 -3.59 2.14
C PRO A 37 -3.25 -2.73 1.27
N ASN A 38 -4.34 -3.31 0.82
CA ASN A 38 -5.45 -2.59 0.20
C ASN A 38 -6.60 -2.49 1.20
N TYR A 39 -6.66 -1.39 1.94
CA TYR A 39 -7.73 -1.07 2.89
C TYR A 39 -8.53 0.16 2.42
N ASN A 40 -8.84 0.21 1.11
CA ASN A 40 -9.68 1.26 0.54
C ASN A 40 -11.07 1.35 1.20
N SER A 41 -11.54 0.23 1.75
CA SER A 41 -12.78 0.09 2.52
C SER A 41 -12.67 -1.12 3.46
N ALA A 42 -13.66 -1.31 4.33
CA ALA A 42 -13.77 -2.52 5.15
C ALA A 42 -14.48 -3.69 4.43
N ASP A 43 -14.73 -3.57 3.14
CA ASP A 43 -15.39 -4.62 2.36
C ASP A 43 -14.64 -5.95 2.44
N PRO A 44 -15.34 -7.08 2.34
CA PRO A 44 -14.70 -8.38 2.27
C PRO A 44 -13.87 -8.52 0.97
N PRO A 45 -12.93 -9.48 0.92
CA PRO A 45 -12.19 -9.76 -0.30
C PRO A 45 -13.12 -10.13 -1.47
N PRO A 46 -12.82 -9.68 -2.69
CA PRO A 46 -11.63 -8.93 -3.13
C PRO A 46 -11.74 -7.41 -2.97
N GLY A 47 -12.72 -6.88 -2.25
CA GLY A 47 -12.87 -5.45 -1.98
C GLY A 47 -11.64 -4.87 -1.28
N SER A 48 -11.14 -5.58 -0.25
CA SER A 48 -9.92 -5.27 0.48
C SER A 48 -9.05 -6.51 0.72
N THR A 49 -7.81 -6.31 1.16
CA THR A 49 -6.87 -7.40 1.51
C THR A 49 -7.45 -8.28 2.62
N HIS A 50 -7.39 -9.61 2.42
CA HIS A 50 -7.77 -10.58 3.44
C HIS A 50 -6.71 -10.68 4.53
N ASN A 51 -7.12 -10.86 5.78
CA ASN A 51 -6.20 -10.97 6.92
C ASN A 51 -5.22 -12.15 6.78
N ASP A 52 -5.65 -13.30 6.25
CA ASP A 52 -4.74 -14.43 6.01
C ASP A 52 -3.56 -14.05 5.10
N VAL A 53 -3.77 -13.16 4.11
CA VAL A 53 -2.68 -12.68 3.25
C VAL A 53 -1.71 -11.82 4.04
N LEU A 54 -2.22 -10.93 4.90
CA LEU A 54 -1.39 -10.11 5.78
C LEU A 54 -0.59 -10.99 6.74
N VAL A 55 -1.24 -11.92 7.43
CA VAL A 55 -0.61 -12.86 8.38
C VAL A 55 0.50 -13.67 7.70
N ALA A 56 0.20 -14.26 6.53
CA ALA A 56 1.19 -15.03 5.78
C ALA A 56 2.40 -14.20 5.39
N LEU A 57 2.16 -12.96 4.90
CA LEU A 57 3.24 -12.05 4.52
C LEU A 57 4.10 -11.64 5.71
N VAL A 58 3.51 -11.20 6.82
CA VAL A 58 4.25 -10.78 8.01
C VAL A 58 5.15 -11.92 8.51
N ARG A 59 4.61 -13.13 8.65
CA ARG A 59 5.37 -14.31 9.10
C ARG A 59 6.50 -14.63 8.13
N ARG A 60 6.21 -14.70 6.84
CA ARG A 60 7.20 -15.07 5.83
C ARG A 60 8.30 -14.03 5.68
N LEU A 61 7.97 -12.75 5.73
CA LEU A 61 8.95 -11.66 5.65
C LEU A 61 9.92 -11.68 6.83
N ARG A 62 9.44 -12.02 8.03
CA ARG A 62 10.31 -12.22 9.19
C ARG A 62 11.27 -13.41 9.04
N GLU A 63 10.79 -14.53 8.50
CA GLU A 63 11.67 -15.66 8.16
C GLU A 63 12.75 -15.27 7.16
N LEU A 64 12.49 -14.29 6.29
CA LEU A 64 13.46 -13.73 5.34
C LEU A 64 14.37 -12.66 5.94
N GLY A 65 14.33 -12.45 7.25
CA GLY A 65 15.20 -11.54 7.98
C GLY A 65 14.83 -10.06 7.87
N VAL A 66 13.55 -9.75 7.67
CA VAL A 66 13.03 -8.37 7.80
C VAL A 66 13.11 -7.93 9.26
N GLY A 67 13.51 -6.69 9.49
CA GLY A 67 13.49 -6.03 10.79
C GLY A 67 12.06 -5.56 11.18
N PRO A 68 11.91 -4.40 11.82
CA PRO A 68 10.61 -3.87 12.17
C PRO A 68 9.67 -3.75 10.97
N ILE A 69 8.42 -4.17 11.13
CA ILE A 69 7.37 -4.08 10.10
C ILE A 69 6.35 -3.03 10.53
N THR A 70 6.04 -2.13 9.63
CA THR A 70 4.97 -1.15 9.78
C THR A 70 3.89 -1.42 8.73
N VAL A 71 2.63 -1.54 9.15
CA VAL A 71 1.47 -1.69 8.27
C VAL A 71 0.69 -0.39 8.24
N GLY A 72 0.47 0.18 7.07
CA GLY A 72 -0.27 1.43 6.96
C GLY A 72 -1.04 1.57 5.67
N ASP A 73 -2.07 2.40 5.71
CA ASP A 73 -2.89 2.74 4.54
C ASP A 73 -3.62 4.08 4.74
N ARG A 74 -4.19 4.54 3.64
CA ARG A 74 -5.21 5.58 3.57
C ARG A 74 -6.40 5.05 2.78
N SER A 75 -7.55 4.95 3.43
CA SER A 75 -8.80 4.52 2.79
C SER A 75 -9.30 5.59 1.81
N GLY A 76 -9.72 5.18 0.63
CA GLY A 76 -10.37 6.06 -0.32
C GLY A 76 -11.83 6.33 0.06
N MET A 77 -12.46 5.38 0.77
CA MET A 77 -13.89 5.41 1.11
C MET A 77 -14.06 5.27 2.63
N GLY A 78 -14.23 6.39 3.29
CA GLY A 78 -14.47 6.43 4.71
C GLY A 78 -13.24 6.73 5.56
N ASP A 79 -13.42 6.61 6.85
CA ASP A 79 -12.41 6.83 7.87
C ASP A 79 -11.45 5.63 7.92
N THR A 80 -10.16 5.88 7.76
CA THR A 80 -9.14 4.83 7.67
C THR A 80 -8.98 4.06 8.98
N ARG A 81 -9.03 4.73 10.13
CA ARG A 81 -8.95 4.08 11.43
C ARG A 81 -10.10 3.10 11.63
N GLN A 82 -11.32 3.52 11.32
CA GLN A 82 -12.48 2.65 11.41
C GLN A 82 -12.39 1.45 10.45
N VAL A 83 -11.87 1.66 9.24
CA VAL A 83 -11.63 0.56 8.29
C VAL A 83 -10.65 -0.45 8.88
N MET A 84 -9.51 0.00 9.39
CA MET A 84 -8.49 -0.86 10.00
C MET A 84 -9.04 -1.56 11.26
N GLN A 85 -9.83 -0.86 12.08
CA GLN A 85 -10.46 -1.43 13.26
C GLN A 85 -11.47 -2.54 12.91
N ARG A 86 -12.37 -2.30 11.95
CA ARG A 86 -13.34 -3.29 11.48
C ARG A 86 -12.68 -4.53 10.89
N LYS A 87 -11.50 -4.38 10.33
CA LYS A 87 -10.69 -5.48 9.80
C LYS A 87 -9.83 -6.17 10.86
N GLY A 88 -9.88 -5.71 12.11
CA GLY A 88 -9.11 -6.28 13.23
C GLY A 88 -7.59 -6.07 13.11
N ILE A 89 -7.14 -5.06 12.38
CA ILE A 89 -5.71 -4.86 12.09
C ILE A 89 -4.91 -4.51 13.34
N PHE A 90 -5.48 -3.72 14.24
CA PHE A 90 -4.82 -3.37 15.51
C PHE A 90 -4.62 -4.59 16.41
N HIS A 91 -5.59 -5.51 16.45
CA HIS A 91 -5.43 -6.77 17.17
C HIS A 91 -4.36 -7.68 16.52
N LEU A 92 -4.34 -7.78 15.19
CA LEU A 92 -3.28 -8.50 14.46
C LEU A 92 -1.90 -7.88 14.68
N ALA A 93 -1.83 -6.56 14.87
CA ALA A 93 -0.59 -5.87 15.17
C ALA A 93 0.00 -6.31 16.51
N GLU A 94 -0.84 -6.43 17.54
CA GLU A 94 -0.45 -6.96 18.84
C GLU A 94 -0.04 -8.44 18.75
N GLU A 95 -0.84 -9.27 18.06
CA GLU A 95 -0.56 -10.70 17.90
C GLU A 95 0.73 -11.00 17.12
N LEU A 96 0.98 -10.22 16.08
CA LEU A 96 2.09 -10.44 15.15
C LEU A 96 3.23 -9.43 15.36
N ASP A 97 3.16 -8.58 16.38
CA ASP A 97 4.20 -7.61 16.77
C ASP A 97 4.65 -6.72 15.60
N PHE A 98 3.73 -6.05 14.92
CA PHE A 98 4.03 -5.02 13.92
C PHE A 98 3.39 -3.68 14.30
N GLU A 99 3.97 -2.59 13.82
CA GLU A 99 3.42 -1.25 14.01
C GLU A 99 2.31 -0.94 13.01
N THR A 100 1.41 -0.04 13.38
CA THR A 100 0.35 0.44 12.48
C THR A 100 0.40 1.95 12.32
N ILE A 101 0.17 2.43 11.10
CA ILE A 101 0.03 3.86 10.79
C ILE A 101 -1.26 4.11 10.02
N VAL A 102 -2.06 5.04 10.51
CA VAL A 102 -3.24 5.57 9.83
C VAL A 102 -2.84 6.87 9.14
N PHE A 103 -2.73 6.86 7.82
CA PHE A 103 -2.19 8.02 7.11
C PHE A 103 -3.07 9.28 7.20
N ASP A 104 -4.38 9.13 7.36
CA ASP A 104 -5.27 10.30 7.55
C ASP A 104 -5.03 11.02 8.89
N GLU A 105 -4.21 10.47 9.78
CA GLU A 105 -3.84 11.05 11.09
C GLU A 105 -2.42 11.62 11.09
N LEU A 106 -1.72 11.58 9.97
CA LEU A 106 -0.41 12.21 9.84
C LEU A 106 -0.56 13.72 9.78
N GLU A 107 0.26 14.40 10.58
CA GLU A 107 0.45 15.85 10.50
C GLU A 107 1.18 16.25 9.22
N ALA A 108 1.31 17.55 8.95
CA ALA A 108 1.91 18.05 7.71
C ALA A 108 3.32 17.52 7.46
N GLU A 109 4.12 17.38 8.51
CA GLU A 109 5.50 16.87 8.48
C GLU A 109 5.57 15.38 8.14
N GLY A 110 4.48 14.65 8.33
CA GLY A 110 4.35 13.23 7.96
C GLY A 110 4.16 13.01 6.45
N TRP A 111 4.20 14.08 5.64
CA TRP A 111 4.01 14.03 4.20
C TRP A 111 5.15 14.69 3.44
N GLN A 112 5.81 13.93 2.57
CA GLN A 112 6.85 14.44 1.68
C GLN A 112 6.25 14.81 0.31
N ARG A 113 6.43 16.07 -0.09
CA ARG A 113 6.05 16.51 -1.44
C ARG A 113 7.03 16.00 -2.48
N MET A 114 6.48 15.37 -3.51
CA MET A 114 7.22 14.80 -4.62
C MET A 114 6.93 15.58 -5.90
N HIS A 115 7.98 15.87 -6.64
CA HIS A 115 7.91 16.49 -7.96
C HIS A 115 8.67 15.61 -8.95
N VAL A 116 7.93 15.06 -9.91
CA VAL A 116 8.51 14.26 -11.00
C VAL A 116 8.58 15.13 -12.25
N PRO A 117 9.74 15.31 -12.88
CA PRO A 117 9.86 16.09 -14.11
C PRO A 117 8.91 15.58 -15.20
N GLY A 118 8.17 16.48 -15.82
CA GLY A 118 7.18 16.12 -16.84
C GLY A 118 5.90 15.48 -16.30
N SER A 119 5.70 15.52 -14.99
CA SER A 119 4.53 14.96 -14.33
C SER A 119 3.22 15.63 -14.76
N HIS A 120 2.14 14.83 -14.75
CA HIS A 120 0.79 15.29 -14.99
C HIS A 120 0.10 15.84 -13.72
N TRP A 121 0.74 15.71 -12.55
CA TRP A 121 0.29 16.33 -11.31
C TRP A 121 0.67 17.83 -11.31
N ARG A 122 -0.31 18.71 -11.18
CA ARG A 122 -0.13 20.16 -11.28
C ARG A 122 0.81 20.75 -10.22
N LYS A 123 0.72 20.20 -9.00
CA LYS A 123 1.54 20.64 -7.85
C LYS A 123 2.44 19.52 -7.31
N GLY A 124 2.69 18.49 -8.12
CA GLY A 124 3.22 17.23 -7.59
C GLY A 124 2.19 16.51 -6.73
N PHE A 125 2.66 15.60 -5.90
CA PHE A 125 1.83 14.85 -4.96
C PHE A 125 2.59 14.63 -3.65
N ALA A 126 1.87 14.33 -2.57
CA ALA A 126 2.48 14.11 -1.26
C ALA A 126 2.41 12.63 -0.87
N VAL A 127 3.55 12.01 -0.60
CA VAL A 127 3.68 10.62 -0.15
C VAL A 127 3.90 10.59 1.35
N ALA A 128 3.32 9.61 2.03
CA ALA A 128 3.52 9.44 3.47
C ALA A 128 4.99 9.18 3.78
N GLN A 129 5.58 10.00 4.64
CA GLN A 129 7.00 9.95 5.02
C GLN A 129 7.42 8.56 5.54
N PRO A 130 6.63 7.83 6.36
CA PRO A 130 7.00 6.50 6.83
C PRO A 130 7.25 5.47 5.73
N VAL A 131 6.67 5.68 4.54
CA VAL A 131 6.92 4.80 3.37
C VAL A 131 8.29 5.08 2.77
N LEU A 132 8.71 6.33 2.77
CA LEU A 132 10.00 6.76 2.22
C LEU A 132 11.16 6.41 3.15
N ASP A 133 10.91 6.37 4.46
CA ASP A 133 11.90 6.04 5.49
C ASP A 133 12.13 4.52 5.61
N ALA A 134 11.25 3.71 5.03
CA ALA A 134 11.37 2.27 5.09
C ALA A 134 12.50 1.75 4.20
N GLY A 135 13.25 0.79 4.69
CA GLY A 135 14.32 0.11 3.93
C GLY A 135 13.80 -0.81 2.83
N ALA A 136 12.52 -1.16 2.87
CA ALA A 136 11.82 -1.91 1.83
C ALA A 136 10.30 -1.65 1.89
N VAL A 137 9.63 -1.74 0.75
CA VAL A 137 8.16 -1.61 0.66
C VAL A 137 7.57 -2.84 -0.01
N VAL A 138 6.58 -3.45 0.63
CA VAL A 138 5.77 -4.53 0.06
C VAL A 138 4.33 -4.08 -0.05
N GLN A 139 3.72 -4.27 -1.21
CA GLN A 139 2.31 -3.95 -1.42
C GLN A 139 1.49 -5.19 -1.70
N THR A 140 0.30 -5.26 -1.11
CA THR A 140 -0.69 -6.28 -1.45
C THR A 140 -1.90 -5.64 -2.11
N CYS A 141 -2.15 -5.98 -3.34
CA CYS A 141 -3.35 -5.55 -4.05
C CYS A 141 -4.34 -6.72 -4.19
N CYS A 142 -5.58 -6.39 -4.45
CA CYS A 142 -6.60 -7.36 -4.83
C CYS A 142 -6.77 -7.35 -6.35
N LEU A 143 -6.77 -8.52 -6.97
CA LEU A 143 -7.08 -8.68 -8.40
C LEU A 143 -8.59 -8.49 -8.57
N LYS A 144 -8.99 -7.32 -9.02
CA LYS A 144 -10.41 -6.94 -9.17
C LYS A 144 -10.61 -5.87 -10.24
N THR A 145 -11.86 -5.66 -10.63
CA THR A 145 -12.29 -4.50 -11.42
C THR A 145 -12.36 -3.25 -10.54
N HIS A 146 -12.47 -2.08 -11.16
CA HIS A 146 -12.60 -0.81 -10.47
C HIS A 146 -13.97 -0.16 -10.75
N ARG A 147 -14.59 0.38 -9.71
CA ARG A 147 -15.93 0.99 -9.78
C ARG A 147 -15.99 2.21 -10.69
N LEU A 148 -14.93 3.03 -10.71
CA LEU A 148 -14.88 4.29 -11.45
C LEU A 148 -14.07 4.12 -12.74
N GLY A 149 -14.70 3.64 -13.81
CA GLY A 149 -14.17 3.66 -15.16
C GLY A 149 -12.92 2.80 -15.43
N GLY A 150 -12.42 2.06 -14.45
CA GLY A 150 -11.26 1.19 -14.62
C GLY A 150 -11.67 -0.25 -14.92
N HIS A 151 -11.10 -0.86 -15.97
CA HIS A 151 -11.36 -2.26 -16.26
C HIS A 151 -10.76 -3.19 -15.20
N PHE A 152 -9.64 -2.79 -14.59
CA PHE A 152 -8.98 -3.51 -13.50
C PHE A 152 -8.22 -2.53 -12.59
N THR A 153 -7.91 -2.99 -11.39
CA THR A 153 -7.10 -2.27 -10.41
C THR A 153 -6.16 -3.26 -9.73
N LEU A 154 -4.86 -3.00 -9.81
CA LEU A 154 -3.78 -3.87 -9.33
C LEU A 154 -2.75 -3.08 -8.51
N SER A 155 -1.51 -3.60 -8.41
CA SER A 155 -0.46 -3.07 -7.54
C SER A 155 -0.13 -1.60 -7.79
N LEU A 156 0.06 -1.16 -9.03
CA LEU A 156 0.34 0.25 -9.31
C LEU A 156 -0.76 1.18 -8.79
N LYS A 157 -2.04 0.79 -8.95
CA LYS A 157 -3.16 1.57 -8.40
C LYS A 157 -3.19 1.56 -6.86
N ASN A 158 -2.69 0.50 -6.23
CA ASN A 158 -2.64 0.42 -4.77
C ASN A 158 -1.77 1.53 -4.17
N SER A 159 -0.73 1.97 -4.88
CA SER A 159 0.15 3.08 -4.49
C SER A 159 -0.57 4.42 -4.33
N VAL A 160 -1.75 4.60 -4.91
CA VAL A 160 -2.56 5.81 -4.68
C VAL A 160 -2.93 5.99 -3.20
N GLY A 161 -3.04 4.89 -2.45
CA GLY A 161 -3.23 4.94 -1.00
C GLY A 161 -2.00 5.43 -0.21
N LEU A 162 -0.83 5.60 -0.85
CA LEU A 162 0.35 6.23 -0.27
C LEU A 162 0.33 7.76 -0.41
N VAL A 163 -0.55 8.28 -1.27
CA VAL A 163 -0.66 9.72 -1.55
C VAL A 163 -1.74 10.33 -0.66
N ALA A 164 -1.46 11.49 -0.09
CA ALA A 164 -2.41 12.25 0.70
C ALA A 164 -3.71 12.54 -0.07
N LYS A 165 -4.85 12.59 0.60
CA LYS A 165 -6.03 13.27 0.07
C LYS A 165 -5.77 14.78 0.08
N GLN A 166 -5.40 15.27 1.24
CA GLN A 166 -4.96 16.63 1.52
C GLN A 166 -3.84 16.55 2.56
N VAL A 167 -2.85 17.41 2.45
CA VAL A 167 -1.86 17.60 3.50
C VAL A 167 -2.44 18.63 4.48
N PRO A 168 -2.37 18.40 5.80
CA PRO A 168 -2.83 19.37 6.78
C PRO A 168 -2.28 20.78 6.50
N GLY A 169 -3.14 21.80 6.50
CA GLY A 169 -2.78 23.19 6.23
C GLY A 169 -2.59 23.59 4.76
N ASP A 170 -2.59 22.66 3.82
CA ASP A 170 -2.36 22.94 2.38
C ASP A 170 -3.66 23.28 1.62
N GLY A 171 -4.77 22.69 2.03
CA GLY A 171 -6.07 22.91 1.37
C GLY A 171 -6.17 22.31 -0.05
N TYR A 172 -5.13 21.64 -0.56
CA TYR A 172 -5.12 21.05 -1.90
C TYR A 172 -5.64 19.62 -1.92
N ASP A 173 -6.63 19.32 -2.77
CA ASP A 173 -7.21 17.99 -2.91
C ASP A 173 -6.54 17.21 -4.05
N TYR A 174 -5.54 16.40 -3.70
CA TYR A 174 -4.81 15.53 -4.63
C TYR A 174 -5.71 14.47 -5.26
N MET A 175 -6.71 13.99 -4.53
CA MET A 175 -7.59 12.94 -5.05
C MET A 175 -8.63 13.50 -6.02
N SER A 176 -9.12 14.72 -5.80
CA SER A 176 -9.98 15.40 -6.76
C SER A 176 -9.21 15.63 -8.08
N GLU A 177 -7.96 16.07 -8.01
CA GLU A 177 -7.13 16.21 -9.21
C GLU A 177 -6.97 14.88 -9.94
N LEU A 178 -6.58 13.82 -9.23
CA LEU A 178 -6.38 12.49 -9.82
C LEU A 178 -7.63 11.97 -10.51
N HIS A 179 -8.81 12.09 -9.86
CA HIS A 179 -10.05 11.50 -10.36
C HIS A 179 -10.69 12.29 -11.51
N THR A 180 -10.37 13.57 -11.65
CA THR A 180 -10.88 14.43 -12.74
C THR A 180 -9.91 14.56 -13.91
N SER A 181 -8.67 14.09 -13.77
CA SER A 181 -7.64 14.20 -14.80
C SER A 181 -7.87 13.22 -15.96
N PRO A 182 -7.72 13.65 -17.22
CA PRO A 182 -7.67 12.74 -18.37
C PRO A 182 -6.39 11.88 -18.36
N HIS A 183 -5.37 12.25 -17.56
CA HIS A 183 -4.08 11.58 -17.43
C HIS A 183 -4.00 10.67 -16.19
N GLN A 184 -5.13 10.26 -15.63
CA GLN A 184 -5.19 9.49 -14.38
C GLN A 184 -4.22 8.29 -14.36
N ARG A 185 -4.09 7.55 -15.45
CA ARG A 185 -3.20 6.37 -15.52
C ARG A 185 -1.73 6.75 -15.46
N SER A 186 -1.34 7.82 -16.15
CA SER A 186 0.03 8.36 -16.08
C SER A 186 0.35 8.85 -14.68
N MET A 187 -0.56 9.61 -14.06
CA MET A 187 -0.41 10.08 -12.69
C MET A 187 -0.23 8.94 -11.68
N ILE A 188 -0.95 7.82 -11.84
CA ILE A 188 -0.77 6.63 -11.01
C ILE A 188 0.62 6.01 -11.23
N ALA A 189 1.09 5.92 -12.46
CA ALA A 189 2.43 5.42 -12.76
C ALA A 189 3.52 6.30 -12.16
N GLU A 190 3.36 7.62 -12.23
CA GLU A 190 4.29 8.61 -11.68
C GLU A 190 4.46 8.49 -10.17
N VAL A 191 3.39 8.17 -9.43
CA VAL A 191 3.49 7.85 -8.00
C VAL A 191 4.47 6.70 -7.77
N ASN A 192 4.42 5.66 -8.60
CA ASN A 192 5.27 4.48 -8.45
C ASN A 192 6.74 4.71 -8.89
N VAL A 193 7.01 5.77 -9.64
CA VAL A 193 8.39 6.17 -9.99
C VAL A 193 9.01 7.01 -8.87
N ALA A 194 8.20 7.79 -8.17
CA ALA A 194 8.68 8.76 -7.20
C ALA A 194 9.17 8.13 -5.88
N TYR A 195 8.67 6.95 -5.50
CA TYR A 195 9.20 6.21 -4.37
C TYR A 195 9.82 4.91 -4.88
N GLN A 196 11.12 4.81 -4.80
CA GLN A 196 11.88 3.58 -5.04
C GLN A 196 12.69 3.33 -3.77
N PRO A 197 12.29 2.35 -2.94
CA PRO A 197 13.07 1.96 -1.77
C PRO A 197 14.36 1.27 -2.17
#